data_b7d1a8b1891ae108f0f2196ae75c1ba4
#
_entry.id   b7d1a8b1891ae108f0f2196ae75c1ba4
#
_cell.length_a   1.000
_cell.length_b   1.000
_cell.length_c   1.000
_cell.angle_alpha   90.00
_cell.angle_beta   90.00
_cell.angle_gamma   90.00
#
_symmetry.space_group_name_H-M   'P 1'
#
loop_
_entity.id
_entity.type
_entity.pdbx_description
1 polymer ?
#
loop_
_entity_poly.entity_id
_entity_poly.type
_entity_poly.pdbx_seq_one_letter_code
_entity_poly.pdbx_strand_id
1 'polypeptide(L)'
;MGAGLGALVACLQGDRLFDRLRLLQHRLLAPTRQAEIGLVLIGAWLLTQLSPETILFGAGDLRRLLEIPSAVTYAAQSFFAMETGIIVCNTVAVGLVARTLLARISPPYLELFAFFVFALAIRTLAAAILVGPAEALAWLTPGAGLGLMIGGGVLSIVLLLPGGLRHVAAGVALMAGTVLVNLAPPNPYSAVAFSVWQQGHFLNFNGLTRLSASLWPFFALAYLTTLGRRI
;
A
#
# COMPACT_ATOMS: atom_id res chain seq x y z
N MET A 1 2.60 -35.49 6.04
CA MET A 1 3.47 -35.18 7.20
C MET A 1 3.76 -33.67 7.39
N GLY A 2 3.68 -32.81 6.38
CA GLY A 2 3.93 -31.36 6.51
C GLY A 2 2.91 -30.56 7.33
N ALA A 3 1.62 -30.90 7.26
CA ALA A 3 0.56 -30.18 7.99
C ALA A 3 0.66 -30.32 9.52
N GLY A 4 1.10 -31.48 10.04
CA GLY A 4 1.25 -31.70 11.47
C GLY A 4 2.45 -30.93 12.07
N LEU A 5 3.55 -30.83 11.34
CA LEU A 5 4.71 -30.02 11.75
C LEU A 5 4.40 -28.52 11.72
N GLY A 6 3.64 -28.04 10.73
CA GLY A 6 3.20 -26.65 10.66
C GLY A 6 2.27 -26.26 11.81
N ALA A 7 1.34 -27.15 12.19
CA ALA A 7 0.45 -26.95 13.33
C ALA A 7 1.21 -26.94 14.67
N LEU A 8 2.20 -27.82 14.83
CA LEU A 8 3.02 -27.90 16.04
C LEU A 8 3.95 -26.66 16.19
N VAL A 9 4.54 -26.19 15.11
CA VAL A 9 5.32 -24.93 15.10
C VAL A 9 4.41 -23.72 15.37
N ALA A 10 3.22 -23.67 14.83
CA ALA A 10 2.24 -22.62 15.10
C ALA A 10 1.79 -22.62 16.57
N CYS A 11 1.56 -23.79 17.18
CA CYS A 11 1.19 -23.89 18.60
C CYS A 11 2.36 -23.55 19.54
N LEU A 12 3.58 -23.98 19.23
CA LEU A 12 4.74 -23.76 20.13
C LEU A 12 5.35 -22.34 20.01
N GLN A 13 5.24 -21.71 18.86
CA GLN A 13 5.76 -20.35 18.64
C GLN A 13 4.68 -19.29 18.63
N GLY A 14 3.42 -19.69 18.43
CA GLY A 14 2.27 -18.78 18.32
C GLY A 14 2.15 -17.87 19.53
N ASP A 15 2.12 -18.44 20.73
CA ASP A 15 1.97 -17.68 21.98
C ASP A 15 3.12 -16.68 22.19
N ARG A 16 4.36 -17.11 21.96
CA ARG A 16 5.53 -16.21 22.09
C ARG A 16 5.55 -15.11 21.02
N LEU A 17 5.11 -15.44 19.82
CA LEU A 17 4.98 -14.47 18.73
C LEU A 17 3.85 -13.48 19.02
N PHE A 18 2.70 -13.96 19.47
CA PHE A 18 1.56 -13.13 19.86
C PHE A 18 1.89 -12.23 21.04
N ASP A 19 2.60 -12.72 22.04
CA ASP A 19 3.02 -11.89 23.19
C ASP A 19 4.03 -10.82 22.76
N ARG A 20 4.98 -11.15 21.90
CA ARG A 20 5.92 -10.16 21.33
C ARG A 20 5.18 -9.14 20.46
N LEU A 21 4.24 -9.57 19.63
CA LEU A 21 3.42 -8.68 18.82
C LEU A 21 2.54 -7.76 19.68
N ARG A 22 1.94 -8.28 20.77
CA ARG A 22 1.20 -7.47 21.75
C ARG A 22 2.11 -6.47 22.43
N LEU A 23 3.29 -6.86 22.87
CA LEU A 23 4.28 -5.94 23.47
C LEU A 23 4.71 -4.85 22.49
N LEU A 24 4.96 -5.21 21.24
CA LEU A 24 5.26 -4.25 20.16
C LEU A 24 4.06 -3.34 19.90
N GLN A 25 2.85 -3.89 19.82
CA GLN A 25 1.62 -3.13 19.68
C GLN A 25 1.47 -2.09 20.78
N HIS A 26 1.63 -2.49 22.05
CA HIS A 26 1.55 -1.56 23.20
C HIS A 26 2.66 -0.50 23.21
N ARG A 27 3.82 -0.81 22.66
CA ARG A 27 4.94 0.14 22.60
C ARG A 27 4.84 1.10 21.41
N LEU A 28 4.36 0.62 20.26
CA LEU A 28 4.36 1.36 19.00
C LEU A 28 3.04 2.08 18.73
N LEU A 29 1.91 1.47 19.11
CA LEU A 29 0.58 1.98 18.76
C LEU A 29 -0.05 2.77 19.90
N ALA A 30 -0.77 3.83 19.56
CA ALA A 30 -1.61 4.53 20.52
C ALA A 30 -2.78 3.60 20.95
N PRO A 31 -3.10 3.46 22.27
CA PRO A 31 -4.18 2.60 22.72
C PRO A 31 -5.53 3.33 22.55
N THR A 32 -5.94 3.52 21.30
CA THR A 32 -7.19 4.18 20.96
C THR A 32 -7.95 3.37 19.91
N ARG A 33 -9.28 3.40 19.94
CA ARG A 33 -10.13 2.79 18.92
C ARG A 33 -9.75 3.26 17.50
N GLN A 34 -9.24 4.48 17.38
CA GLN A 34 -8.77 5.02 16.10
C GLN A 34 -7.50 4.31 15.60
N ALA A 35 -6.59 3.93 16.52
CA ALA A 35 -5.42 3.16 16.13
C ALA A 35 -5.79 1.76 15.62
N GLU A 36 -6.82 1.14 16.18
CA GLU A 36 -7.33 -0.16 15.70
C GLU A 36 -7.88 -0.04 14.27
N ILE A 37 -8.71 0.96 14.00
CA ILE A 37 -9.22 1.23 12.64
C ILE A 37 -8.06 1.53 11.67
N GLY A 38 -7.11 2.36 12.10
CA GLY A 38 -5.93 2.67 11.30
C GLY A 38 -5.08 1.43 11.00
N LEU A 39 -4.94 0.50 11.98
CA LEU A 39 -4.23 -0.76 11.78
C LEU A 39 -4.93 -1.65 10.75
N VAL A 40 -6.26 -1.75 10.81
CA VAL A 40 -7.05 -2.49 9.81
C VAL A 40 -6.86 -1.87 8.42
N LEU A 41 -6.87 -0.53 8.31
CA LEU A 41 -6.64 0.17 7.04
C LEU A 41 -5.24 -0.11 6.49
N ILE A 42 -4.21 -0.05 7.32
CA ILE A 42 -2.83 -0.36 6.90
C ILE A 42 -2.70 -1.83 6.52
N GLY A 43 -3.33 -2.74 7.25
CA GLY A 43 -3.39 -4.16 6.91
C GLY A 43 -4.08 -4.40 5.56
N ALA A 44 -5.22 -3.74 5.32
CA ALA A 44 -5.91 -3.80 4.04
C ALA A 44 -5.05 -3.22 2.89
N TRP A 45 -4.30 -2.15 3.13
CA TRP A 45 -3.37 -1.63 2.14
C TRP A 45 -2.21 -2.58 1.86
N LEU A 46 -1.63 -3.20 2.88
CA LEU A 46 -0.59 -4.22 2.69
C LEU A 46 -1.12 -5.42 1.90
N LEU A 47 -2.38 -5.80 2.10
CA LEU A 47 -3.03 -6.85 1.31
C LEU A 47 -3.06 -6.49 -0.18
N THR A 48 -3.21 -5.20 -0.54
CA THR A 48 -3.18 -4.76 -1.94
C THR A 48 -1.81 -4.96 -2.59
N GLN A 49 -0.72 -4.99 -1.81
CA GLN A 49 0.63 -5.23 -2.32
C GLN A 49 0.84 -6.67 -2.81
N LEU A 50 -0.05 -7.59 -2.46
CA LEU A 50 -0.03 -8.94 -2.99
C LEU A 50 -0.51 -9.04 -4.45
N SER A 51 -1.09 -7.97 -5.01
CA SER A 51 -1.56 -7.93 -6.41
C SER A 51 -0.46 -7.37 -7.34
N PRO A 52 0.30 -8.20 -8.06
CA PRO A 52 1.41 -7.74 -8.89
C PRO A 52 0.96 -6.92 -10.12
N GLU A 53 -0.31 -6.98 -10.46
CA GLU A 53 -0.90 -6.32 -11.63
C GLU A 53 -1.12 -4.80 -11.48
N THR A 54 -1.15 -4.29 -10.25
CA THR A 54 -1.37 -2.87 -9.99
C THR A 54 -0.07 -2.07 -10.08
N ILE A 55 -0.15 -0.78 -10.41
CA ILE A 55 0.98 0.15 -10.24
C ILE A 55 1.42 0.11 -8.78
N LEU A 56 2.73 0.23 -8.54
CA LEU A 56 3.28 0.20 -7.18
C LEU A 56 2.57 1.21 -6.28
N PHE A 57 2.07 0.75 -5.15
CA PHE A 57 1.28 1.52 -4.17
C PHE A 57 -0.03 2.11 -4.72
N GLY A 58 -0.33 1.97 -6.01
CA GLY A 58 -1.53 2.52 -6.63
C GLY A 58 -2.79 1.92 -6.00
N ALA A 59 -3.70 2.81 -5.59
CA ALA A 59 -4.98 2.44 -5.02
C ALA A 59 -6.08 3.38 -5.54
N GLY A 60 -7.33 2.91 -5.55
CA GLY A 60 -8.48 3.69 -6.00
C GLY A 60 -8.78 3.58 -7.49
N ASP A 61 -8.35 2.52 -8.16
CA ASP A 61 -8.68 2.26 -9.57
C ASP A 61 -10.14 1.79 -9.70
N LEU A 62 -11.06 2.76 -9.72
CA LEU A 62 -12.50 2.51 -9.93
C LEU A 62 -12.81 2.15 -11.37
N ARG A 63 -12.05 2.72 -12.31
CA ARG A 63 -12.22 2.46 -13.74
C ARG A 63 -12.08 0.97 -14.02
N ARG A 64 -11.07 0.34 -13.45
CA ARG A 64 -10.82 -1.09 -13.59
C ARG A 64 -11.88 -1.93 -12.88
N LEU A 65 -12.37 -1.46 -11.74
CA LEU A 65 -13.47 -2.12 -11.01
C LEU A 65 -14.76 -2.12 -11.81
N LEU A 66 -15.03 -1.02 -12.54
CA LEU A 66 -16.23 -0.82 -13.36
C LEU A 66 -16.04 -1.23 -14.84
N GLU A 67 -14.89 -1.83 -15.18
CA GLU A 67 -14.52 -2.25 -16.53
C GLU A 67 -14.59 -1.14 -17.59
N ILE A 68 -14.35 0.12 -17.17
CA ILE A 68 -14.35 1.29 -18.05
C ILE A 68 -13.01 1.35 -18.80
N PRO A 69 -13.01 1.50 -20.14
CA PRO A 69 -11.78 1.60 -20.92
C PRO A 69 -10.95 2.84 -20.54
N SER A 70 -9.65 2.77 -20.79
CA SER A 70 -8.74 3.89 -20.57
C SER A 70 -9.11 5.07 -21.48
N ALA A 71 -9.25 6.26 -20.91
CA ALA A 71 -9.47 7.49 -21.69
C ALA A 71 -8.17 7.99 -22.37
N VAL A 72 -7.01 7.58 -21.86
CA VAL A 72 -5.70 8.03 -22.34
C VAL A 72 -5.00 6.88 -23.04
N THR A 73 -4.55 7.15 -24.27
CA THR A 73 -3.71 6.21 -25.03
C THR A 73 -2.31 6.11 -24.40
N TYR A 74 -1.73 4.92 -24.44
CA TYR A 74 -0.39 4.71 -23.90
C TYR A 74 0.65 5.53 -24.69
N ALA A 75 1.42 6.33 -23.94
CA ALA A 75 2.66 6.94 -24.41
C ALA A 75 3.69 6.81 -23.28
N ALA A 76 4.90 6.36 -23.60
CA ALA A 76 5.90 6.01 -22.57
C ALA A 76 6.23 7.18 -21.62
N GLN A 77 6.34 8.39 -22.14
CA GLN A 77 6.65 9.57 -21.34
C GLN A 77 5.50 9.98 -20.39
N SER A 78 4.27 9.94 -20.88
CA SER A 78 3.10 10.24 -20.04
C SER A 78 2.86 9.16 -18.99
N PHE A 79 3.07 7.88 -19.34
CA PHE A 79 3.00 6.78 -18.40
C PHE A 79 4.04 6.94 -17.28
N PHE A 80 5.31 7.22 -17.63
CA PHE A 80 6.37 7.47 -16.65
C PHE A 80 6.01 8.60 -15.66
N ALA A 81 5.50 9.73 -16.17
CA ALA A 81 5.12 10.85 -15.32
C ALA A 81 3.92 10.51 -14.40
N MET A 82 2.90 9.83 -14.93
CA MET A 82 1.75 9.39 -14.17
C MET A 82 2.12 8.35 -13.11
N GLU A 83 2.91 7.34 -13.47
CA GLU A 83 3.40 6.33 -12.54
C GLU A 83 4.18 6.97 -11.39
N THR A 84 5.13 7.86 -11.72
CA THR A 84 5.88 8.62 -10.71
C THR A 84 4.93 9.39 -9.78
N GLY A 85 3.97 10.14 -10.33
CA GLY A 85 3.00 10.90 -9.55
C GLY A 85 2.12 10.04 -8.66
N ILE A 86 1.64 8.90 -9.15
CA ILE A 86 0.85 7.93 -8.38
C ILE A 86 1.64 7.45 -7.17
N ILE A 87 2.90 7.06 -7.38
CA ILE A 87 3.73 6.52 -6.32
C ILE A 87 4.09 7.60 -5.30
N VAL A 88 4.43 8.81 -5.74
CA VAL A 88 4.65 9.95 -4.84
C VAL A 88 3.43 10.19 -3.96
N CYS A 89 2.26 10.34 -4.55
CA CYS A 89 1.01 10.62 -3.83
C CYS A 89 0.68 9.51 -2.83
N ASN A 90 0.76 8.25 -3.25
CA ASN A 90 0.43 7.14 -2.36
C ASN A 90 1.49 6.91 -1.27
N THR A 91 2.77 7.11 -1.54
CA THR A 91 3.83 7.07 -0.52
C THR A 91 3.56 8.11 0.57
N VAL A 92 3.24 9.34 0.19
CA VAL A 92 2.91 10.40 1.15
C VAL A 92 1.63 10.08 1.91
N ALA A 93 0.55 9.71 1.22
CA ALA A 93 -0.74 9.41 1.85
C ALA A 93 -0.64 8.26 2.85
N VAL A 94 -0.10 7.12 2.41
CA VAL A 94 0.04 5.91 3.25
C VAL A 94 1.01 6.15 4.39
N GLY A 95 2.14 6.83 4.14
CA GLY A 95 3.10 7.18 5.19
C GLY A 95 2.48 8.07 6.27
N LEU A 96 1.64 9.03 5.90
CA LEU A 96 0.94 9.89 6.87
C LEU A 96 -0.17 9.13 7.61
N VAL A 97 -0.89 8.21 6.97
CA VAL A 97 -1.83 7.32 7.66
C VAL A 97 -1.07 6.41 8.64
N ALA A 98 0.02 5.79 8.24
CA ALA A 98 0.86 4.97 9.12
C ALA A 98 1.43 5.80 10.29
N ARG A 99 1.81 7.07 10.06
CA ARG A 99 2.25 8.00 11.11
C ARG A 99 1.21 8.19 12.22
N THR A 100 -0.08 8.13 11.91
CA THR A 100 -1.13 8.27 12.95
C THR A 100 -1.10 7.11 13.95
N LEU A 101 -0.66 5.93 13.53
CA LEU A 101 -0.48 4.76 14.38
C LEU A 101 0.76 4.88 15.27
N LEU A 102 1.82 5.48 14.73
CA LEU A 102 3.11 5.67 15.39
C LEU A 102 3.15 6.96 16.23
N ALA A 103 2.02 7.40 16.79
CA ALA A 103 1.89 8.69 17.47
C ALA A 103 2.86 8.87 18.66
N ARG A 104 3.33 7.77 19.24
CA ARG A 104 4.26 7.79 20.40
C ARG A 104 5.73 7.87 20.01
N ILE A 105 6.06 7.69 18.74
CA ILE A 105 7.44 7.67 18.25
C ILE A 105 7.75 9.01 17.59
N SER A 106 8.84 9.65 17.99
CA SER A 106 9.30 10.90 17.39
C SER A 106 10.83 10.94 17.41
N PRO A 107 11.46 11.09 16.24
CA PRO A 107 10.91 11.07 14.88
C PRO A 107 10.63 9.64 14.37
N PRO A 108 9.58 9.43 13.55
CA PRO A 108 9.16 8.10 13.10
C PRO A 108 9.82 7.63 11.79
N TYR A 109 10.96 8.19 11.42
CA TYR A 109 11.56 7.93 10.10
C TYR A 109 11.99 6.48 9.90
N LEU A 110 12.59 5.87 10.92
CA LEU A 110 13.06 4.48 10.84
C LEU A 110 11.90 3.50 10.72
N GLU A 111 10.84 3.72 11.50
CA GLU A 111 9.65 2.88 11.50
C GLU A 111 8.89 2.98 10.19
N LEU A 112 8.77 4.19 9.62
CA LEU A 112 8.15 4.38 8.32
C LEU A 112 9.01 3.80 7.20
N PHE A 113 10.32 3.97 7.27
CA PHE A 113 11.24 3.33 6.32
C PHE A 113 11.11 1.80 6.38
N ALA A 114 11.17 1.21 7.57
CA ALA A 114 10.99 -0.23 7.76
C ALA A 114 9.62 -0.72 7.25
N PHE A 115 8.56 0.06 7.48
CA PHE A 115 7.22 -0.22 6.97
C PHE A 115 7.18 -0.28 5.44
N PHE A 116 7.78 0.70 4.74
CA PHE A 116 7.82 0.69 3.27
C PHE A 116 8.72 -0.42 2.73
N VAL A 117 9.87 -0.68 3.36
CA VAL A 117 10.71 -1.84 3.00
C VAL A 117 9.94 -3.15 3.15
N PHE A 118 9.17 -3.30 4.22
CA PHE A 118 8.31 -4.46 4.42
C PHE A 118 7.22 -4.58 3.33
N ALA A 119 6.57 -3.48 2.96
CA ALA A 119 5.59 -3.45 1.88
C ALA A 119 6.21 -3.86 0.52
N LEU A 120 7.41 -3.35 0.22
CA LEU A 120 8.15 -3.72 -0.99
C LEU A 120 8.58 -5.19 -0.97
N ALA A 121 8.98 -5.71 0.19
CA ALA A 121 9.30 -7.14 0.36
C ALA A 121 8.07 -8.02 0.09
N ILE A 122 6.89 -7.66 0.61
CA ILE A 122 5.63 -8.34 0.30
C ILE A 122 5.37 -8.32 -1.20
N ARG A 123 5.51 -7.18 -1.85
CA ARG A 123 5.31 -7.02 -3.29
C ARG A 123 6.25 -7.89 -4.10
N THR A 124 7.55 -7.87 -3.77
CA THR A 124 8.58 -8.68 -4.43
C THR A 124 8.31 -10.17 -4.27
N LEU A 125 7.97 -10.59 -3.04
CA LEU A 125 7.66 -11.98 -2.76
C LEU A 125 6.39 -12.44 -3.50
N ALA A 126 5.36 -11.61 -3.52
CA ALA A 126 4.13 -11.88 -4.27
C ALA A 126 4.41 -12.05 -5.77
N ALA A 127 5.20 -11.14 -6.37
CA ALA A 127 5.60 -11.25 -7.77
C ALA A 127 6.41 -12.53 -8.04
N ALA A 128 7.38 -12.85 -7.17
CA ALA A 128 8.20 -14.05 -7.30
C ALA A 128 7.37 -15.36 -7.23
N ILE A 129 6.36 -15.41 -6.36
CA ILE A 129 5.53 -16.61 -6.17
C ILE A 129 4.45 -16.73 -7.25
N LEU A 130 3.79 -15.61 -7.60
CA LEU A 130 2.62 -15.63 -8.46
C LEU A 130 2.96 -15.55 -9.95
N VAL A 131 4.02 -14.84 -10.31
CA VAL A 131 4.44 -14.65 -11.70
C VAL A 131 5.69 -15.45 -12.03
N GLY A 132 6.67 -15.41 -11.13
CA GLY A 132 7.92 -16.15 -11.25
C GLY A 132 9.11 -15.36 -10.71
N PRO A 133 10.20 -16.06 -10.31
CA PRO A 133 11.38 -15.42 -9.72
C PRO A 133 12.06 -14.40 -10.65
N ALA A 134 11.99 -14.60 -11.97
CA ALA A 134 12.54 -13.67 -12.97
C ALA A 134 11.80 -12.31 -12.95
N GLU A 135 10.52 -12.30 -12.61
CA GLU A 135 9.66 -11.11 -12.57
C GLU A 135 9.51 -10.51 -11.18
N ALA A 136 10.28 -11.00 -10.20
CA ALA A 136 10.18 -10.57 -8.81
C ALA A 136 10.35 -9.04 -8.63
N LEU A 137 11.17 -8.41 -9.46
CA LEU A 137 11.45 -6.98 -9.45
C LEU A 137 10.79 -6.21 -10.61
N ALA A 138 9.85 -6.80 -11.33
CA ALA A 138 9.16 -6.13 -12.45
C ALA A 138 8.43 -4.84 -12.03
N TRP A 139 8.10 -4.69 -10.74
CA TRP A 139 7.54 -3.46 -10.18
C TRP A 139 8.54 -2.30 -10.08
N LEU A 140 9.86 -2.58 -10.11
CA LEU A 140 10.92 -1.56 -10.02
C LEU A 140 11.19 -0.94 -11.40
N THR A 141 10.20 -0.25 -11.92
CA THR A 141 10.31 0.55 -13.14
C THR A 141 11.09 1.85 -12.88
N PRO A 142 11.59 2.54 -13.91
CA PRO A 142 12.21 3.86 -13.74
C PRO A 142 11.27 4.88 -13.05
N GLY A 143 9.96 4.85 -13.39
CA GLY A 143 8.95 5.69 -12.74
C GLY A 143 8.74 5.33 -11.28
N ALA A 144 8.75 4.03 -10.94
CA ALA A 144 8.63 3.57 -9.56
C ALA A 144 9.83 3.99 -8.71
N GLY A 145 11.05 3.82 -9.22
CA GLY A 145 12.26 4.25 -8.51
C GLY A 145 12.26 5.75 -8.21
N LEU A 146 11.98 6.56 -9.22
CA LEU A 146 11.90 8.02 -9.06
C LEU A 146 10.75 8.42 -8.11
N GLY A 147 9.58 7.77 -8.24
CA GLY A 147 8.42 8.02 -7.40
C GLY A 147 8.67 7.72 -5.92
N LEU A 148 9.37 6.63 -5.61
CA LEU A 148 9.77 6.30 -4.24
C LEU A 148 10.76 7.32 -3.66
N MET A 149 11.74 7.76 -4.44
CA MET A 149 12.72 8.76 -4.00
C MET A 149 12.04 10.10 -3.71
N ILE A 150 11.25 10.62 -4.64
CA ILE A 150 10.53 11.89 -4.48
C ILE A 150 9.50 11.77 -3.37
N GLY A 151 8.71 10.69 -3.37
CA GLY A 151 7.67 10.44 -2.37
C GLY A 151 8.22 10.33 -0.96
N GLY A 152 9.36 9.64 -0.78
CA GLY A 152 10.06 9.56 0.50
C GLY A 152 10.60 10.91 0.96
N GLY A 153 11.17 11.70 0.04
CA GLY A 153 11.63 13.07 0.33
C GLY A 153 10.48 14.00 0.74
N VAL A 154 9.39 14.00 -0.03
CA VAL A 154 8.19 14.79 0.28
C VAL A 154 7.58 14.36 1.61
N LEU A 155 7.43 13.06 1.85
CA LEU A 155 6.94 12.53 3.12
C LEU A 155 7.80 13.03 4.29
N SER A 156 9.13 12.98 4.16
CA SER A 156 10.05 13.42 5.20
C SER A 156 9.87 14.91 5.55
N ILE A 157 9.60 15.74 4.55
CA ILE A 157 9.32 17.18 4.74
C ILE A 157 7.94 17.36 5.39
N VAL A 158 6.91 16.68 4.89
CA VAL A 158 5.53 16.80 5.39
C VAL A 158 5.41 16.31 6.83
N LEU A 159 6.23 15.37 7.27
CA LEU A 159 6.29 14.92 8.67
C LEU A 159 6.69 16.03 9.65
N LEU A 160 7.36 17.08 9.18
CA LEU A 160 7.71 18.25 10.01
C LEU A 160 6.53 19.20 10.24
N LEU A 161 5.46 19.09 9.44
CA LEU A 161 4.29 19.95 9.56
C LEU A 161 3.49 19.66 10.85
N PRO A 162 2.72 20.66 11.35
CA PRO A 162 1.73 20.44 12.41
C PRO A 162 0.69 19.36 12.07
N GLY A 163 0.12 18.72 13.09
CA GLY A 163 -0.81 17.60 12.94
C GLY A 163 -1.97 17.86 11.97
N GLY A 164 -2.63 19.02 12.09
CA GLY A 164 -3.74 19.39 11.20
C GLY A 164 -3.32 19.47 9.74
N LEU A 165 -2.17 20.10 9.42
CA LEU A 165 -1.66 20.20 8.05
C LEU A 165 -1.26 18.83 7.49
N ARG A 166 -0.75 17.92 8.31
CA ARG A 166 -0.45 16.54 7.89
C ARG A 166 -1.70 15.78 7.46
N HIS A 167 -2.83 15.95 8.16
CA HIS A 167 -4.09 15.31 7.77
C HIS A 167 -4.62 15.87 6.45
N VAL A 168 -4.53 17.19 6.25
CA VAL A 168 -4.90 17.82 4.97
C VAL A 168 -3.99 17.32 3.85
N ALA A 169 -2.68 17.30 4.07
CA ALA A 169 -1.71 16.80 3.08
C ALA A 169 -1.97 15.33 2.72
N ALA A 170 -2.30 14.49 3.71
CA ALA A 170 -2.67 13.11 3.48
C ALA A 170 -3.93 12.98 2.61
N GLY A 171 -4.97 13.77 2.90
CA GLY A 171 -6.20 13.78 2.12
C GLY A 171 -5.98 14.25 0.68
N VAL A 172 -5.22 15.33 0.49
CA VAL A 172 -4.89 15.86 -0.84
C VAL A 172 -4.07 14.85 -1.65
N ALA A 173 -3.03 14.26 -1.05
CA ALA A 173 -2.21 13.26 -1.70
C ALA A 173 -3.04 12.02 -2.08
N LEU A 174 -3.93 11.58 -1.20
CA LEU A 174 -4.81 10.44 -1.44
C LEU A 174 -5.76 10.70 -2.64
N MET A 175 -6.40 11.87 -2.68
CA MET A 175 -7.29 12.25 -3.77
C MET A 175 -6.52 12.39 -5.08
N ALA A 176 -5.35 13.06 -5.07
CA ALA A 176 -4.51 13.23 -6.26
C ALA A 176 -4.04 11.87 -6.79
N GLY A 177 -3.58 10.96 -5.92
CA GLY A 177 -3.20 9.60 -6.30
C GLY A 177 -4.35 8.82 -6.93
N THR A 178 -5.56 8.91 -6.34
CA THR A 178 -6.76 8.27 -6.88
C THR A 178 -7.13 8.81 -8.27
N VAL A 179 -7.07 10.12 -8.48
CA VAL A 179 -7.33 10.74 -9.79
C VAL A 179 -6.30 10.26 -10.82
N LEU A 180 -5.01 10.28 -10.47
CA LEU A 180 -3.94 9.85 -11.37
C LEU A 180 -4.06 8.37 -11.75
N VAL A 181 -4.41 7.49 -10.81
CA VAL A 181 -4.62 6.05 -11.09
C VAL A 181 -5.75 5.87 -12.11
N ASN A 182 -6.85 6.63 -11.97
CA ASN A 182 -7.98 6.53 -12.90
C ASN A 182 -7.71 7.18 -14.26
N LEU A 183 -6.75 8.08 -14.37
CA LEU A 183 -6.32 8.68 -15.64
C LEU A 183 -5.20 7.89 -16.32
N ALA A 184 -4.44 7.08 -15.57
CA ALA A 184 -3.28 6.38 -16.10
C ALA A 184 -3.66 5.39 -17.22
N PRO A 185 -2.86 5.31 -18.30
CA PRO A 185 -3.03 4.28 -19.31
C PRO A 185 -2.74 2.89 -18.70
N PRO A 186 -3.14 1.80 -19.40
CA PRO A 186 -2.81 0.45 -18.95
C PRO A 186 -1.31 0.30 -18.73
N ASN A 187 -0.94 -0.39 -17.64
CA ASN A 187 0.46 -0.63 -17.30
C ASN A 187 1.04 -1.69 -18.26
N PRO A 188 2.00 -1.34 -19.13
CA PRO A 188 2.57 -2.28 -20.10
C PRO A 188 3.40 -3.39 -19.42
N TYR A 189 3.96 -3.12 -18.23
CA TYR A 189 4.77 -4.07 -17.48
C TYR A 189 3.92 -5.13 -16.75
N SER A 190 2.61 -4.93 -16.67
CA SER A 190 1.70 -5.89 -16.03
C SER A 190 1.16 -6.97 -16.97
N ALA A 191 1.49 -6.93 -18.25
CA ALA A 191 0.94 -7.87 -19.25
C ALA A 191 1.22 -9.34 -18.90
N VAL A 192 2.44 -9.66 -18.46
CA VAL A 192 2.81 -11.01 -18.01
C VAL A 192 2.05 -11.40 -16.75
N ALA A 193 1.98 -10.50 -15.78
CA ALA A 193 1.21 -10.74 -14.56
C ALA A 193 -0.28 -10.98 -14.86
N PHE A 194 -0.85 -10.29 -15.82
CA PHE A 194 -2.23 -10.50 -16.27
C PHE A 194 -2.47 -11.88 -16.86
N SER A 195 -1.59 -12.38 -17.71
CA SER A 195 -1.76 -13.66 -18.36
C SER A 195 -1.77 -14.82 -17.35
N VAL A 196 -0.88 -14.76 -16.36
CA VAL A 196 -0.78 -15.76 -15.29
C VAL A 196 -1.96 -15.65 -14.31
N TRP A 197 -2.37 -14.43 -13.98
CA TRP A 197 -3.42 -14.17 -13.02
C TRP A 197 -4.82 -14.54 -13.51
N GLN A 198 -5.06 -14.46 -14.84
CA GLN A 198 -6.32 -14.87 -15.46
C GLN A 198 -6.51 -16.40 -15.52
N GLN A 199 -5.48 -17.20 -15.35
CA GLN A 199 -5.54 -18.66 -15.42
C GLN A 199 -6.13 -19.37 -14.19
N GLY A 200 -6.67 -18.62 -13.23
CA GLY A 200 -7.67 -19.17 -12.30
C GLY A 200 -7.17 -19.83 -11.02
N HIS A 201 -5.89 -19.90 -10.74
CA HIS A 201 -5.39 -20.56 -9.53
C HIS A 201 -5.77 -19.86 -8.20
N PHE A 202 -6.13 -18.55 -8.24
CA PHE A 202 -6.46 -17.75 -7.06
C PHE A 202 -7.61 -16.76 -7.29
N LEU A 203 -8.64 -17.14 -8.03
CA LEU A 203 -9.77 -16.28 -8.44
C LEU A 203 -10.39 -15.47 -7.28
N ASN A 204 -10.66 -16.13 -6.16
CA ASN A 204 -11.30 -15.46 -5.01
C ASN A 204 -10.38 -14.47 -4.30
N PHE A 205 -9.08 -14.76 -4.22
CA PHE A 205 -8.09 -13.90 -3.61
C PHE A 205 -7.83 -12.66 -4.46
N ASN A 206 -7.78 -12.83 -5.79
CA ASN A 206 -7.63 -11.73 -6.75
C ASN A 206 -8.80 -10.73 -6.65
N GLY A 207 -10.05 -11.22 -6.56
CA GLY A 207 -11.21 -10.35 -6.35
C GLY A 207 -11.10 -9.52 -5.07
N LEU A 208 -10.66 -10.13 -3.97
CA LEU A 208 -10.52 -9.45 -2.69
C LEU A 208 -9.43 -8.36 -2.73
N THR A 209 -8.25 -8.65 -3.30
CA THR A 209 -7.15 -7.68 -3.40
C THR A 209 -7.51 -6.52 -4.33
N ARG A 210 -8.20 -6.78 -5.44
CA ARG A 210 -8.70 -5.76 -6.37
C ARG A 210 -9.72 -4.85 -5.70
N LEU A 211 -10.73 -5.44 -5.02
CA LEU A 211 -11.75 -4.68 -4.30
C LEU A 211 -11.10 -3.83 -3.20
N SER A 212 -10.17 -4.42 -2.42
CA SER A 212 -9.44 -3.69 -1.39
C SER A 212 -8.64 -2.54 -2.00
N ALA A 213 -7.90 -2.75 -3.09
CA ALA A 213 -7.14 -1.71 -3.77
C ALA A 213 -8.03 -0.58 -4.29
N SER A 214 -9.20 -0.91 -4.85
CA SER A 214 -10.11 0.10 -5.42
C SER A 214 -10.82 0.92 -4.34
N LEU A 215 -11.19 0.34 -3.21
CA LEU A 215 -11.97 1.00 -2.17
C LEU A 215 -11.13 1.62 -1.05
N TRP A 216 -9.89 1.18 -0.88
CA TRP A 216 -9.01 1.62 0.22
C TRP A 216 -8.90 3.15 0.38
N PRO A 217 -8.70 3.96 -0.70
CA PRO A 217 -8.57 5.40 -0.56
C PRO A 217 -9.80 6.07 0.07
N PHE A 218 -10.98 5.57 -0.22
CA PHE A 218 -12.23 6.13 0.31
C PHE A 218 -12.38 5.86 1.80
N PHE A 219 -12.02 4.65 2.25
CA PHE A 219 -12.00 4.32 3.67
C PHE A 219 -10.90 5.10 4.41
N ALA A 220 -9.71 5.25 3.80
CA ALA A 220 -8.64 6.04 4.36
C ALA A 220 -9.01 7.53 4.47
N LEU A 221 -9.71 8.08 3.47
CA LEU A 221 -10.21 9.46 3.52
C LEU A 221 -11.25 9.64 4.63
N ALA A 222 -12.21 8.72 4.75
CA ALA A 222 -13.18 8.73 5.84
C ALA A 222 -12.49 8.67 7.22
N TYR A 223 -11.47 7.84 7.37
CA TYR A 223 -10.65 7.75 8.57
C TYR A 223 -9.96 9.08 8.90
N LEU A 224 -9.29 9.70 7.91
CA LEU A 224 -8.61 10.99 8.09
C LEU A 224 -9.58 12.11 8.51
N THR A 225 -10.81 12.13 7.97
CA THR A 225 -11.82 13.13 8.38
C THR A 225 -12.27 12.95 9.82
N THR A 226 -12.32 11.71 10.33
CA THR A 226 -12.66 11.46 11.74
C THR A 226 -11.56 11.91 12.71
N LEU A 227 -10.30 11.88 12.26
CA LEU A 227 -9.15 12.39 13.04
C LEU A 227 -9.14 13.92 13.07
N GLY A 228 -9.41 14.57 11.93
CA GLY A 228 -9.41 16.03 11.82
C GLY A 228 -10.48 16.74 12.63
N ARG A 229 -11.61 16.08 12.97
CA ARG A 229 -12.70 16.66 13.78
C ARG A 229 -12.38 16.79 15.27
N ARG A 230 -11.27 16.25 15.74
CA ARG A 230 -10.91 16.22 17.18
C ARG A 230 -9.72 17.13 17.52
N ILE A 231 -9.21 17.87 16.53
CA ILE A 231 -8.20 18.91 16.68
C ILE A 231 -8.89 20.27 16.72
#